data_a4db864ab990993658beaa1910b56275
#
_entry.id   a4db864ab990993658beaa1910b56275
#
_cell.length_a   1.000
_cell.length_b   1.000
_cell.length_c   1.000
_cell.angle_alpha   90.00
_cell.angle_beta   90.00
_cell.angle_gamma   90.00
#
_symmetry.space_group_name_H-M   'P 1'
#
loop_
_entity.id
_entity.type
_entity.pdbx_description
1 polymer ?
#
loop_
_entity_poly.entity_id
_entity_poly.type
_entity_poly.pdbx_seq_one_letter_code
_entity_poly.pdbx_strand_id
1 'polypeptide(L)'
;NPYGRAVYDRLQAAGVTATVMSEYGRSLPVDDAPDPDAFRVKGCGPAAVRALAAPTDELVDGETVVGAFADGTPLGYLFCSVDATLPIHPLERTLSFDGAYVRRVFVAPDHRERGVAGALLDWALADASDDSAERATALVARDNIPSRALFESRGFGVSRRHFYARVGPLTHYSVRERELSQQ
;
A
#
# COMPACT_ATOMS: atom_id res chain seq x y z
N ASN A 1 -8.41 -15.88 -13.32
CA ASN A 1 -9.09 -17.16 -13.50
C ASN A 1 -10.57 -16.99 -13.17
N PRO A 2 -11.51 -17.06 -14.18
CA PRO A 2 -12.93 -16.83 -13.96
C PRO A 2 -13.58 -17.83 -13.00
N TYR A 3 -13.07 -19.05 -12.92
CA TYR A 3 -13.56 -20.05 -11.97
C TYR A 3 -13.25 -19.70 -10.50
N GLY A 4 -12.10 -19.09 -10.23
CA GLY A 4 -11.75 -18.65 -8.88
C GLY A 4 -12.64 -17.50 -8.39
N ARG A 5 -13.01 -16.55 -9.27
CA ARG A 5 -13.95 -15.48 -8.94
C ARG A 5 -15.34 -16.01 -8.64
N ALA A 6 -15.88 -16.89 -9.48
CA ALA A 6 -17.22 -17.46 -9.27
C ALA A 6 -17.34 -18.26 -7.97
N VAL A 7 -16.27 -18.97 -7.57
CA VAL A 7 -16.20 -19.65 -6.27
C VAL A 7 -16.13 -18.65 -5.12
N TYR A 8 -15.31 -17.61 -5.24
CA TYR A 8 -15.19 -16.55 -4.25
C TYR A 8 -16.51 -15.80 -4.02
N ASP A 9 -17.20 -15.42 -5.11
CA ASP A 9 -18.49 -14.73 -5.06
C ASP A 9 -19.58 -15.60 -4.41
N ARG A 10 -19.57 -16.90 -4.69
CA ARG A 10 -20.51 -17.86 -4.03
C ARG A 10 -20.21 -18.05 -2.54
N LEU A 11 -18.94 -18.10 -2.15
CA LEU A 11 -18.54 -18.19 -0.75
C LEU A 11 -18.91 -16.90 0.00
N GLN A 12 -18.72 -15.73 -0.60
CA GLN A 12 -19.16 -14.45 -0.02
C GLN A 12 -20.69 -14.40 0.12
N ALA A 13 -21.43 -14.84 -0.88
CA ALA A 13 -22.90 -14.93 -0.81
C ALA A 13 -23.38 -15.91 0.28
N ALA A 14 -22.57 -16.90 0.63
CA ALA A 14 -22.80 -17.84 1.74
C ALA A 14 -22.29 -17.30 3.10
N GLY A 15 -21.86 -16.02 3.17
CA GLY A 15 -21.32 -15.43 4.40
C GLY A 15 -19.92 -15.91 4.79
N VAL A 16 -19.17 -16.46 3.82
CA VAL A 16 -17.78 -16.89 4.01
C VAL A 16 -16.84 -15.84 3.41
N THR A 17 -15.98 -15.27 4.22
CA THR A 17 -14.90 -14.37 3.78
C THR A 17 -13.56 -14.99 4.17
N ALA A 18 -12.62 -15.00 3.24
CA ALA A 18 -11.24 -15.42 3.51
C ALA A 18 -10.28 -14.43 2.84
N THR A 19 -9.34 -13.90 3.61
CA THR A 19 -8.36 -12.91 3.15
C THR A 19 -6.96 -13.31 3.58
N VAL A 20 -6.01 -13.19 2.67
CA VAL A 20 -4.59 -13.33 2.97
C VAL A 20 -3.90 -12.05 2.52
N MET A 21 -3.26 -11.37 3.48
CA MET A 21 -2.44 -10.19 3.20
C MET A 21 -0.99 -10.46 3.59
N SER A 22 -0.07 -10.04 2.75
CA SER A 22 1.35 -10.02 3.06
C SER A 22 1.75 -8.64 3.55
N GLU A 23 2.42 -8.59 4.68
CA GLU A 23 3.07 -7.40 5.20
C GLU A 23 4.47 -7.35 4.61
N TYR A 24 4.70 -6.34 3.78
CA TYR A 24 5.98 -6.04 3.18
C TYR A 24 6.67 -4.99 4.03
N GLY A 25 7.95 -5.21 4.33
CA GLY A 25 8.76 -4.29 5.13
C GLY A 25 10.14 -4.07 4.53
N ARG A 26 10.70 -2.88 4.76
CA ARG A 26 12.10 -2.56 4.50
C ARG A 26 12.62 -1.56 5.52
N SER A 27 13.95 -1.51 5.69
CA SER A 27 14.61 -0.47 6.51
C SER A 27 14.75 0.83 5.73
N LEU A 28 14.80 1.95 6.44
CA LEU A 28 15.11 3.29 5.97
C LEU A 28 16.46 3.72 6.60
N PRO A 29 17.18 4.71 6.03
CA PRO A 29 16.84 5.46 4.82
C PRO A 29 16.97 4.63 3.54
N VAL A 30 16.48 5.19 2.45
CA VAL A 30 16.73 4.73 1.08
C VAL A 30 17.72 5.67 0.41
N ASP A 31 18.45 5.16 -0.57
CA ASP A 31 19.27 6.03 -1.43
C ASP A 31 18.35 7.02 -2.17
N ASP A 32 18.84 8.24 -2.40
CA ASP A 32 18.11 9.28 -3.11
C ASP A 32 17.61 8.75 -4.45
N ALA A 33 16.29 8.77 -4.63
CA ALA A 33 15.70 8.42 -5.91
C ALA A 33 15.91 9.56 -6.91
N PRO A 34 16.32 9.28 -8.16
CA PRO A 34 16.41 10.30 -9.17
C PRO A 34 15.04 10.92 -9.43
N ASP A 35 14.97 12.25 -9.44
CA ASP A 35 13.76 12.99 -9.78
C ASP A 35 13.46 12.76 -11.28
N PRO A 36 12.29 12.22 -11.63
CA PRO A 36 12.00 11.92 -13.02
C PRO A 36 11.77 13.20 -13.84
N ASP A 37 12.43 13.32 -14.99
CA ASP A 37 12.30 14.49 -15.87
C ASP A 37 10.89 14.71 -16.42
N ALA A 38 10.11 13.63 -16.56
CA ALA A 38 8.80 13.65 -17.24
C ALA A 38 7.62 14.06 -16.35
N PHE A 39 7.78 14.06 -15.03
CA PHE A 39 6.74 14.42 -14.05
C PHE A 39 7.37 14.78 -12.71
N ARG A 40 6.61 15.45 -11.84
CA ARG A 40 7.06 15.81 -10.50
C ARG A 40 6.26 15.07 -9.44
N VAL A 41 6.94 14.60 -8.40
CA VAL A 41 6.32 13.99 -7.22
C VAL A 41 6.43 14.94 -6.04
N LYS A 42 5.35 15.04 -5.26
CA LYS A 42 5.31 15.90 -4.06
C LYS A 42 4.18 15.50 -3.11
N GLY A 43 4.31 15.86 -1.85
CA GLY A 43 3.19 15.94 -0.93
C GLY A 43 2.16 16.96 -1.41
N CYS A 44 0.87 16.65 -1.29
CA CYS A 44 -0.20 17.52 -1.78
C CYS A 44 -1.47 17.40 -0.92
N GLY A 45 -2.34 18.40 -1.04
CA GLY A 45 -3.67 18.31 -0.43
C GLY A 45 -4.58 17.32 -1.16
N PRO A 46 -5.60 16.76 -0.48
CA PRO A 46 -6.53 15.76 -1.05
C PRO A 46 -7.23 16.22 -2.34
N ALA A 47 -7.49 17.53 -2.46
CA ALA A 47 -8.13 18.09 -3.66
C ALA A 47 -7.30 17.92 -4.95
N ALA A 48 -5.96 17.87 -4.84
CA ALA A 48 -5.06 17.78 -5.99
C ALA A 48 -5.17 16.44 -6.75
N VAL A 49 -5.60 15.37 -6.08
CA VAL A 49 -5.75 14.02 -6.66
C VAL A 49 -7.21 13.62 -6.89
N ARG A 50 -8.16 14.55 -6.69
CA ARG A 50 -9.61 14.29 -6.85
C ARG A 50 -9.97 13.78 -8.24
N ALA A 51 -9.30 14.26 -9.29
CA ALA A 51 -9.54 13.84 -10.68
C ALA A 51 -9.25 12.33 -10.90
N LEU A 52 -8.47 11.72 -10.02
CA LEU A 52 -8.18 10.28 -10.03
C LEU A 52 -9.16 9.46 -9.17
N ALA A 53 -10.25 10.05 -8.70
CA ALA A 53 -11.21 9.43 -7.78
C ALA A 53 -10.52 8.83 -6.52
N ALA A 54 -9.48 9.50 -6.02
CA ALA A 54 -8.78 9.09 -4.82
C ALA A 54 -9.76 9.05 -3.62
N PRO A 55 -9.78 7.98 -2.80
CA PRO A 55 -10.68 7.83 -1.67
C PRO A 55 -10.18 8.68 -0.48
N THR A 56 -10.19 10.00 -0.66
CA THR A 56 -9.67 10.98 0.31
C THR A 56 -10.53 11.14 1.56
N ASP A 57 -11.73 10.61 1.55
CA ASP A 57 -12.62 10.43 2.70
C ASP A 57 -12.15 9.33 3.66
N GLU A 58 -11.27 8.44 3.21
CA GLU A 58 -10.65 7.40 4.04
C GLU A 58 -9.32 7.85 4.69
N LEU A 59 -8.87 9.09 4.48
CA LEU A 59 -7.64 9.60 5.09
C LEU A 59 -7.79 9.65 6.61
N VAL A 60 -6.70 9.31 7.30
CA VAL A 60 -6.60 9.39 8.75
C VAL A 60 -5.76 10.59 9.15
N ASP A 61 -5.86 10.99 10.42
CA ASP A 61 -5.08 12.10 10.95
C ASP A 61 -3.57 11.85 10.80
N GLY A 62 -2.84 12.85 10.30
CA GLY A 62 -1.40 12.76 10.06
C GLY A 62 -1.01 12.00 8.78
N GLU A 63 -1.96 11.59 7.95
CA GLU A 63 -1.65 10.91 6.70
C GLU A 63 -1.37 11.91 5.56
N THR A 64 -0.23 11.76 4.90
CA THR A 64 0.19 12.56 3.75
C THR A 64 -0.32 11.93 2.45
N VAL A 65 -0.91 12.76 1.58
CA VAL A 65 -1.19 12.39 0.19
C VAL A 65 0.02 12.78 -0.65
N VAL A 66 0.63 11.78 -1.29
CA VAL A 66 1.73 12.00 -2.26
C VAL A 66 1.17 11.87 -3.66
N GLY A 67 1.39 12.87 -4.50
CA GLY A 67 0.90 12.91 -5.87
C GLY A 67 2.02 13.06 -6.90
N ALA A 68 1.86 12.41 -8.06
CA ALA A 68 2.70 12.61 -9.24
C ALA A 68 1.93 13.45 -10.27
N PHE A 69 2.58 14.46 -10.85
CA PHE A 69 1.95 15.44 -11.75
C PHE A 69 2.80 15.71 -12.99
N ALA A 70 2.16 15.75 -14.16
CA ALA A 70 2.74 16.31 -15.38
C ALA A 70 1.86 17.48 -15.85
N ASP A 71 2.46 18.63 -16.06
CA ASP A 71 1.77 19.87 -16.48
C ASP A 71 0.51 20.19 -15.64
N GLY A 72 0.61 19.94 -14.32
CA GLY A 72 -0.50 20.13 -13.39
C GLY A 72 -1.55 19.03 -13.37
N THR A 73 -1.48 18.05 -14.27
CA THR A 73 -2.40 16.91 -14.33
C THR A 73 -1.91 15.79 -13.41
N PRO A 74 -2.75 15.27 -12.48
CA PRO A 74 -2.34 14.17 -11.63
C PRO A 74 -2.28 12.84 -12.40
N LEU A 75 -1.16 12.13 -12.29
CA LEU A 75 -0.89 10.85 -12.94
C LEU A 75 -1.12 9.66 -12.01
N GLY A 76 -0.94 9.87 -10.72
CA GLY A 76 -1.05 8.85 -9.69
C GLY A 76 -0.93 9.46 -8.29
N TYR A 77 -1.20 8.64 -7.29
CA TYR A 77 -1.09 9.01 -5.88
C TYR A 77 -0.78 7.78 -5.01
N LEU A 78 -0.36 8.04 -3.80
CA LEU A 78 -0.37 7.11 -2.68
C LEU A 78 -0.69 7.87 -1.37
N PHE A 79 -0.97 7.11 -0.32
CA PHE A 79 -1.11 7.63 1.04
C PHE A 79 0.00 7.07 1.91
N CYS A 80 0.62 7.93 2.73
CA CYS A 80 1.68 7.58 3.65
C CYS A 80 1.42 8.20 5.03
N SER A 81 1.60 7.41 6.08
CA SER A 81 1.54 7.86 7.47
C SER A 81 2.73 7.35 8.26
N VAL A 82 3.12 8.03 9.33
CA VAL A 82 4.19 7.59 10.24
C VAL A 82 3.56 7.24 11.59
N ASP A 83 3.99 6.11 12.17
CA ASP A 83 3.54 5.58 13.48
C ASP A 83 2.01 5.50 13.62
N ALA A 84 1.36 5.04 12.56
CA ALA A 84 -0.08 5.05 12.45
C ALA A 84 -0.77 3.79 12.98
N THR A 85 -1.96 3.98 13.53
CA THR A 85 -2.88 2.90 13.90
C THR A 85 -4.14 3.01 13.05
N LEU A 86 -4.43 1.99 12.24
CA LEU A 86 -5.42 2.04 11.18
C LEU A 86 -6.34 0.82 11.17
N PRO A 87 -7.63 0.99 10.85
CA PRO A 87 -8.50 -0.13 10.58
C PRO A 87 -8.15 -0.77 9.23
N ILE A 88 -7.85 -2.04 9.24
CA ILE A 88 -7.58 -2.84 8.04
C ILE A 88 -8.84 -3.64 7.70
N HIS A 89 -9.72 -3.03 6.91
CA HIS A 89 -11.03 -3.59 6.59
C HIS A 89 -11.01 -5.04 6.09
N PRO A 90 -10.08 -5.45 5.18
CA PRO A 90 -10.03 -6.84 4.73
C PRO A 90 -9.68 -7.85 5.81
N LEU A 91 -9.10 -7.41 6.93
CA LEU A 91 -8.78 -8.25 8.09
C LEU A 91 -9.77 -8.07 9.25
N GLU A 92 -10.72 -7.12 9.12
CA GLU A 92 -11.66 -6.70 10.18
C GLU A 92 -10.91 -6.40 11.50
N ARG A 93 -9.73 -5.75 11.42
CA ARG A 93 -8.87 -5.47 12.57
C ARG A 93 -8.20 -4.11 12.45
N THR A 94 -7.88 -3.54 13.59
CA THR A 94 -7.01 -2.39 13.72
C THR A 94 -5.58 -2.89 13.91
N LEU A 95 -4.64 -2.36 13.13
CA LEU A 95 -3.21 -2.66 13.23
C LEU A 95 -2.43 -1.36 13.44
N SER A 96 -1.35 -1.46 14.22
CA SER A 96 -0.38 -0.38 14.42
C SER A 96 0.89 -0.68 13.62
N PHE A 97 1.44 0.34 13.00
CA PHE A 97 2.65 0.27 12.19
C PHE A 97 3.67 1.25 12.74
N ASP A 98 4.81 0.73 13.15
CA ASP A 98 5.95 1.55 13.54
C ASP A 98 6.67 2.04 12.28
N GLY A 99 6.97 3.35 12.21
CA GLY A 99 7.53 4.02 11.06
C GLY A 99 6.52 4.26 9.94
N ALA A 100 6.99 4.33 8.69
CA ALA A 100 6.15 4.64 7.55
C ALA A 100 5.20 3.50 7.18
N TYR A 101 3.92 3.82 6.97
CA TYR A 101 2.95 2.90 6.40
C TYR A 101 2.40 3.44 5.07
N VAL A 102 2.65 2.70 3.99
CA VAL A 102 2.25 3.08 2.63
C VAL A 102 1.02 2.29 2.21
N ARG A 103 0.01 3.02 1.71
CA ARG A 103 -1.22 2.41 1.21
C ARG A 103 -1.80 3.14 0.00
N ARG A 104 -2.82 2.56 -0.64
CA ARG A 104 -3.60 3.19 -1.72
C ARG A 104 -2.75 3.65 -2.91
N VAL A 105 -1.66 2.94 -3.26
CA VAL A 105 -0.87 3.26 -4.45
C VAL A 105 -1.72 3.07 -5.70
N PHE A 106 -1.89 4.15 -6.46
CA PHE A 106 -2.66 4.17 -7.69
C PHE A 106 -1.94 4.98 -8.78
N VAL A 107 -1.95 4.46 -9.99
CA VAL A 107 -1.50 5.17 -11.21
C VAL A 107 -2.59 5.05 -12.26
N ALA A 108 -2.96 6.18 -12.87
CA ALA A 108 -3.93 6.21 -13.94
C ALA A 108 -3.50 5.27 -15.09
N PRO A 109 -4.43 4.53 -15.71
CA PRO A 109 -4.10 3.48 -16.68
C PRO A 109 -3.14 3.94 -17.79
N ASP A 110 -3.35 5.13 -18.34
CA ASP A 110 -2.56 5.68 -19.44
C ASP A 110 -1.13 6.09 -19.05
N HIS A 111 -0.82 6.09 -17.74
CA HIS A 111 0.47 6.47 -17.17
C HIS A 111 1.21 5.33 -16.47
N ARG A 112 0.68 4.10 -16.56
CA ARG A 112 1.33 2.90 -16.03
C ARG A 112 2.58 2.53 -16.84
N GLU A 113 3.44 1.70 -16.23
CA GLU A 113 4.69 1.22 -16.83
C GLU A 113 5.70 2.33 -17.20
N ARG A 114 5.50 3.55 -16.64
CA ARG A 114 6.37 4.72 -16.85
C ARG A 114 7.14 5.13 -15.58
N GLY A 115 7.24 4.23 -14.60
CA GLY A 115 7.96 4.50 -13.35
C GLY A 115 7.20 5.33 -12.30
N VAL A 116 5.97 5.80 -12.60
CA VAL A 116 5.21 6.70 -11.71
C VAL A 116 4.99 6.11 -10.31
N ALA A 117 4.57 4.84 -10.22
CA ALA A 117 4.36 4.19 -8.92
C ALA A 117 5.65 4.07 -8.10
N GLY A 118 6.76 3.78 -8.77
CA GLY A 118 8.08 3.73 -8.15
C GLY A 118 8.50 5.07 -7.59
N ALA A 119 8.41 6.13 -8.39
CA ALA A 119 8.78 7.48 -7.97
C ALA A 119 7.90 8.00 -6.81
N LEU A 120 6.57 7.70 -6.83
CA LEU A 120 5.69 8.00 -5.70
C LEU A 120 6.16 7.32 -4.41
N LEU A 121 6.52 6.03 -4.51
CA LEU A 121 6.99 5.27 -3.35
C LEU A 121 8.35 5.79 -2.86
N ASP A 122 9.30 6.00 -3.77
CA ASP A 122 10.64 6.48 -3.43
C ASP A 122 10.56 7.85 -2.73
N TRP A 123 9.73 8.78 -3.23
CA TRP A 123 9.50 10.07 -2.60
C TRP A 123 8.89 9.92 -1.19
N ALA A 124 7.87 9.10 -1.03
CA ALA A 124 7.21 8.90 0.27
C ALA A 124 8.15 8.28 1.31
N LEU A 125 9.07 7.40 0.87
CA LEU A 125 10.07 6.80 1.76
C LEU A 125 11.14 7.79 2.19
N ALA A 126 11.56 8.69 1.30
CA ALA A 126 12.49 9.76 1.62
C ALA A 126 11.87 10.75 2.62
N ASP A 127 10.66 11.24 2.35
CA ASP A 127 9.91 12.14 3.22
C ASP A 127 9.72 11.55 4.63
N ALA A 128 9.31 10.27 4.71
CA ALA A 128 9.16 9.58 5.99
C ALA A 128 10.49 9.37 6.73
N SER A 129 11.60 9.19 6.00
CA SER A 129 12.94 9.09 6.58
C SER A 129 13.39 10.42 7.19
N ASP A 130 13.07 11.53 6.54
CA ASP A 130 13.31 12.88 7.07
C ASP A 130 12.51 13.12 8.36
N ASP A 131 11.34 12.52 8.50
CA ASP A 131 10.52 12.46 9.72
C ASP A 131 10.99 11.41 10.74
N SER A 132 12.21 10.88 10.58
CA SER A 132 12.86 9.92 11.47
C SER A 132 12.24 8.50 11.49
N ALA A 133 11.49 8.12 10.47
CA ALA A 133 11.07 6.74 10.32
C ALA A 133 12.27 5.83 9.96
N GLU A 134 12.47 4.76 10.73
CA GLU A 134 13.56 3.81 10.50
C GLU A 134 13.16 2.62 9.62
N ARG A 135 11.88 2.49 9.33
CA ARG A 135 11.31 1.41 8.52
C ARG A 135 10.06 1.85 7.77
N ALA A 136 9.78 1.13 6.70
CA ALA A 136 8.54 1.29 5.96
C ALA A 136 7.82 -0.04 5.84
N THR A 137 6.49 0.01 5.86
CA THR A 137 5.59 -1.15 5.81
C THR A 137 4.46 -0.90 4.81
N ALA A 138 4.02 -1.97 4.14
CA ALA A 138 2.81 -1.97 3.33
C ALA A 138 2.07 -3.30 3.46
N LEU A 139 0.75 -3.27 3.54
CA LEU A 139 -0.09 -4.48 3.48
C LEU A 139 -0.62 -4.68 2.06
N VAL A 140 -0.31 -5.83 1.48
CA VAL A 140 -0.67 -6.15 0.10
C VAL A 140 -1.45 -7.46 0.06
N ALA A 141 -2.62 -7.44 -0.57
CA ALA A 141 -3.40 -8.66 -0.80
C ALA A 141 -2.60 -9.64 -1.69
N ARG A 142 -2.73 -10.93 -1.40
CA ARG A 142 -1.94 -11.98 -2.07
C ARG A 142 -2.11 -11.99 -3.59
N ASP A 143 -3.28 -11.66 -4.08
CA ASP A 143 -3.65 -11.63 -5.50
C ASP A 143 -3.34 -10.28 -6.19
N ASN A 144 -2.91 -9.26 -5.44
CA ASN A 144 -2.49 -7.98 -6.00
C ASN A 144 -1.05 -8.06 -6.54
N ILE A 145 -0.88 -8.75 -7.67
CA ILE A 145 0.42 -8.98 -8.32
C ILE A 145 1.15 -7.67 -8.64
N PRO A 146 0.50 -6.61 -9.20
CA PRO A 146 1.19 -5.36 -9.51
C PRO A 146 1.79 -4.68 -8.27
N SER A 147 1.04 -4.60 -7.17
CA SER A 147 1.56 -4.00 -5.93
C SER A 147 2.70 -4.82 -5.33
N ARG A 148 2.61 -6.15 -5.37
CA ARG A 148 3.69 -7.02 -4.92
C ARG A 148 4.98 -6.78 -5.72
N ALA A 149 4.89 -6.75 -7.05
CA ALA A 149 6.03 -6.48 -7.93
C ALA A 149 6.62 -5.08 -7.66
N LEU A 150 5.79 -4.07 -7.42
CA LEU A 150 6.24 -2.72 -7.05
C LEU A 150 7.09 -2.76 -5.77
N PHE A 151 6.55 -3.28 -4.67
CA PHE A 151 7.26 -3.29 -3.39
C PHE A 151 8.52 -4.17 -3.44
N GLU A 152 8.44 -5.35 -4.06
CA GLU A 152 9.61 -6.24 -4.23
C GLU A 152 10.72 -5.56 -5.06
N SER A 153 10.39 -4.82 -6.12
CA SER A 153 11.35 -4.06 -6.93
C SER A 153 12.02 -2.89 -6.18
N ARG A 154 11.43 -2.46 -5.07
CA ARG A 154 11.94 -1.41 -4.18
C ARG A 154 12.57 -1.95 -2.90
N GLY A 155 12.97 -3.23 -2.89
CA GLY A 155 13.70 -3.84 -1.79
C GLY A 155 12.86 -4.19 -0.57
N PHE A 156 11.52 -4.17 -0.69
CA PHE A 156 10.68 -4.69 0.38
C PHE A 156 10.67 -6.21 0.39
N GLY A 157 10.78 -6.80 1.56
CA GLY A 157 10.60 -8.22 1.80
C GLY A 157 9.32 -8.52 2.57
N VAL A 158 8.76 -9.72 2.42
CA VAL A 158 7.62 -10.16 3.22
C VAL A 158 8.10 -10.50 4.63
N SER A 159 7.65 -9.71 5.63
CA SER A 159 7.92 -9.91 7.05
C SER A 159 6.88 -10.82 7.72
N ARG A 160 5.61 -10.58 7.40
CA ARG A 160 4.47 -11.30 8.01
C ARG A 160 3.42 -11.66 6.98
N ARG A 161 2.61 -12.66 7.28
CA ARG A 161 1.38 -12.96 6.55
C ARG A 161 0.22 -13.04 7.51
N HIS A 162 -0.82 -12.28 7.19
CA HIS A 162 -2.05 -12.20 7.93
C HIS A 162 -3.09 -13.07 7.23
N PHE A 163 -3.71 -13.97 7.97
CA PHE A 163 -4.79 -14.83 7.51
C PHE A 163 -6.04 -14.45 8.28
N TYR A 164 -7.09 -14.11 7.57
CA TYR A 164 -8.40 -13.85 8.14
C TYR A 164 -9.45 -14.71 7.44
N ALA A 165 -10.34 -15.31 8.22
CA ALA A 165 -11.49 -16.02 7.71
C ALA A 165 -12.70 -15.75 8.59
N ARG A 166 -13.87 -15.59 7.97
CA ARG A 166 -15.17 -15.48 8.63
C ARG A 166 -16.16 -16.45 8.00
N VAL A 167 -16.91 -17.15 8.84
CA VAL A 167 -18.03 -18.03 8.45
C VAL A 167 -19.20 -17.72 9.37
N GLY A 168 -20.19 -17.00 8.87
CA GLY A 168 -21.28 -16.47 9.69
C GLY A 168 -20.75 -15.62 10.86
N PRO A 169 -21.06 -15.92 12.13
CA PRO A 169 -20.57 -15.19 13.30
C PRO A 169 -19.15 -15.58 13.73
N LEU A 170 -18.59 -16.66 13.19
CA LEU A 170 -17.28 -17.18 13.59
C LEU A 170 -16.17 -16.53 12.78
N THR A 171 -15.19 -15.96 13.47
CA THR A 171 -14.00 -15.36 12.86
C THR A 171 -12.74 -16.06 13.33
N HIS A 172 -11.79 -16.23 12.43
CA HIS A 172 -10.46 -16.71 12.72
C HIS A 172 -9.42 -15.75 12.14
N TYR A 173 -8.44 -15.39 12.95
CA TYR A 173 -7.30 -14.58 12.53
C TYR A 173 -6.02 -15.21 13.04
N SER A 174 -5.02 -15.29 12.17
CA SER A 174 -3.67 -15.73 12.53
C SER A 174 -2.61 -14.97 11.74
N VAL A 175 -1.45 -14.83 12.34
CA VAL A 175 -0.27 -14.21 11.74
C VAL A 175 0.83 -15.24 11.69
N ARG A 176 1.54 -15.30 10.55
CA ARG A 176 2.77 -16.08 10.42
C ARG A 176 3.91 -15.12 10.11
N GLU A 177 4.90 -15.08 10.96
CA GLU A 177 6.14 -14.39 10.71
C GLU A 177 6.98 -15.18 9.70
N ARG A 178 7.69 -14.47 8.85
CA ARG A 178 8.72 -15.04 7.99
C ARG A 178 10.05 -14.51 8.49
N GLU A 179 10.95 -15.38 8.91
CA GLU A 179 12.34 -14.99 9.14
C GLU A 179 12.88 -14.38 7.86
N LEU A 180 13.22 -13.09 7.90
CA LEU A 180 13.99 -12.45 6.84
C LEU A 180 15.36 -13.11 6.87
N SER A 181 15.62 -13.99 5.90
CA SER A 181 16.97 -14.50 5.68
C SER A 181 17.86 -13.29 5.41
N GLN A 182 18.76 -12.98 6.34
CA GLN A 182 19.81 -11.99 6.12
C GLN A 182 20.67 -12.53 4.97
N GLN A 183 20.65 -11.84 3.85
CA GLN A 183 21.66 -12.00 2.79
C GLN A 183 22.47 -10.72 2.71
#